data_81c9fce81e5dc05f76c81042075c1dfb
#
_entry.id   81c9fce81e5dc05f76c81042075c1dfb
#
_cell.length_a   1.000
_cell.length_b   1.000
_cell.length_c   1.000
_cell.angle_alpha   90.00
_cell.angle_beta   90.00
_cell.angle_gamma   90.00
#
_symmetry.space_group_name_H-M   'P 1'
#
loop_
_entity.id
_entity.type
_entity.pdbx_description
1 polymer ?
#
loop_
_entity_poly.entity_id
_entity_poly.type
_entity_poly.pdbx_seq_one_letter_code
_entity_poly.pdbx_strand_id
1 'polypeptide(L)'
;MTGMLASSKTGRDKDAVYIIIKEEKEYVYLVNGVSRKLNKPKKKNKKHIQIIKKMQEPVLTEKMKQGMADDLEIRMYIKNWHEKQEVANVKS
;
A
#
# COMPACT_ATOMS: atom_id res chain seq x y z
N MET A 1 8.51 6.61 -3.74
CA MET A 1 7.78 5.38 -3.33
C MET A 1 6.27 5.56 -3.19
N THR A 2 5.79 6.77 -3.11
CA THR A 2 4.35 7.03 -2.99
C THR A 2 3.58 6.35 -4.12
N GLY A 3 2.52 5.61 -3.76
CA GLY A 3 1.70 4.87 -4.71
C GLY A 3 2.13 3.43 -4.93
N MET A 4 3.30 3.02 -4.45
CA MET A 4 3.75 1.64 -4.53
C MET A 4 3.06 0.79 -3.45
N LEU A 5 2.89 -0.49 -3.73
CA LEU A 5 2.43 -1.44 -2.72
C LEU A 5 3.62 -2.06 -2.01
N ALA A 6 3.46 -2.25 -0.72
CA ALA A 6 4.50 -2.80 0.14
C ALA A 6 3.90 -3.73 1.18
N SER A 7 4.70 -4.68 1.65
CA SER A 7 4.35 -5.50 2.80
C SER A 7 5.34 -5.24 3.93
N SER A 8 4.92 -5.54 5.16
CA SER A 8 5.77 -5.44 6.33
C SER A 8 6.60 -6.73 6.46
N LYS A 9 7.90 -6.59 6.71
CA LYS A 9 8.79 -7.74 6.95
C LYS A 9 8.77 -8.20 8.39
N THR A 10 8.31 -7.35 9.29
CA THR A 10 8.41 -7.59 10.75
C THR A 10 7.10 -7.28 11.44
N GLY A 11 6.95 -7.84 12.65
CA GLY A 11 5.83 -7.55 13.52
C GLY A 11 4.60 -8.41 13.24
N ARG A 12 3.51 -8.06 13.89
CA ARG A 12 2.23 -8.79 13.79
C ARG A 12 1.61 -8.68 12.40
N ASP A 13 1.96 -7.61 11.68
CA ASP A 13 1.41 -7.32 10.36
C ASP A 13 2.25 -7.91 9.23
N LYS A 14 3.13 -8.85 9.56
CA LYS A 14 3.97 -9.49 8.55
C LYS A 14 3.08 -10.03 7.42
N ASP A 15 3.48 -9.74 6.19
CA ASP A 15 2.78 -10.12 4.95
C ASP A 15 1.47 -9.36 4.68
N ALA A 16 1.05 -8.46 5.54
CA ALA A 16 -0.06 -7.56 5.22
C ALA A 16 0.36 -6.58 4.12
N VAL A 17 -0.57 -6.29 3.22
CA VAL A 17 -0.32 -5.41 2.07
C VAL A 17 -0.83 -4.01 2.33
N TYR A 18 0.01 -3.03 2.04
CA TYR A 18 -0.30 -1.62 2.22
C TYR A 18 0.07 -0.84 0.97
N ILE A 19 -0.52 0.34 0.80
CA ILE A 19 -0.03 1.32 -0.17
C ILE A 19 0.75 2.40 0.56
N ILE A 20 1.82 2.87 -0.05
CA ILE A 20 2.64 3.95 0.50
C ILE A 20 1.99 5.28 0.11
N ILE A 21 1.60 6.08 1.10
CA ILE A 21 0.97 7.38 0.85
C ILE A 21 1.94 8.55 0.99
N LYS A 22 3.06 8.34 1.65
CA LYS A 22 4.07 9.39 1.85
C LYS A 22 5.42 8.75 2.07
N GLU A 23 6.45 9.37 1.55
CA GLU A 23 7.83 8.94 1.74
C GLU A 23 8.64 10.05 2.39
N GLU A 24 9.42 9.69 3.42
CA GLU A 24 10.45 10.53 4.01
C GLU A 24 11.81 9.87 3.78
N LYS A 25 12.88 10.50 4.25
CA LYS A 25 14.24 9.98 4.02
C LYS A 25 14.41 8.53 4.45
N GLU A 26 13.97 8.19 5.67
CA GLU A 26 14.14 6.85 6.22
C GLU A 26 12.83 6.10 6.47
N TYR A 27 11.70 6.77 6.32
CA TYR A 27 10.39 6.23 6.68
C TYR A 27 9.40 6.34 5.55
N VAL A 28 8.41 5.47 5.60
CA VAL A 28 7.23 5.55 4.73
C VAL A 28 5.98 5.49 5.59
N TYR A 29 4.88 6.00 5.06
CA TYR A 29 3.57 5.97 5.71
C TYR A 29 2.67 5.05 4.92
N LEU A 30 2.08 4.08 5.61
CA LEU A 30 1.36 2.96 5.02
C LEU A 30 -0.10 2.98 5.43
N VAL A 31 -0.98 2.74 4.47
CA VAL A 31 -2.41 2.56 4.72
C VAL A 31 -2.94 1.38 3.92
N ASN A 32 -4.04 0.79 4.37
CA ASN A 32 -4.72 -0.27 3.62
C ASN A 32 -6.23 -0.02 3.48
N GLY A 33 -6.73 1.07 4.07
CA GLY A 33 -8.15 1.42 3.99
C GLY A 33 -9.05 0.62 4.92
N VAL A 34 -8.50 -0.29 5.72
CA VAL A 34 -9.26 -1.14 6.64
C VAL A 34 -8.79 -0.94 8.07
N SER A 35 -7.66 -1.55 8.45
CA SER A 35 -7.08 -1.41 9.79
C SER A 35 -6.18 -0.19 9.92
N ARG A 36 -5.62 0.28 8.81
CA ARG A 36 -4.80 1.49 8.74
C ARG A 36 -5.40 2.43 7.71
N LYS A 37 -6.13 3.42 8.20
CA LYS A 37 -6.84 4.38 7.36
C LYS A 37 -6.03 5.65 7.17
N LEU A 38 -6.45 6.47 6.22
CA LEU A 38 -5.75 7.71 5.87
C LEU A 38 -5.59 8.67 7.05
N ASN A 39 -6.54 8.65 7.99
CA ASN A 39 -6.46 9.53 9.16
C ASN A 39 -5.45 9.06 10.21
N LYS A 40 -4.95 7.84 10.08
CA LYS A 40 -3.98 7.29 11.04
C LYS A 40 -3.06 6.27 10.34
N PRO A 41 -2.21 6.74 9.43
CA PRO A 41 -1.32 5.84 8.71
C PRO A 41 -0.26 5.23 9.63
N LYS A 42 0.30 4.12 9.21
CA LYS A 42 1.37 3.44 9.93
C LYS A 42 2.71 3.94 9.42
N LYS A 43 3.50 4.54 10.31
CA LYS A 43 4.87 4.95 10.00
C LYS A 43 5.80 3.74 10.14
N LYS A 44 6.58 3.46 9.12
CA LYS A 44 7.48 2.30 9.12
C LYS A 44 8.82 2.67 8.50
N ASN A 45 9.91 2.17 9.08
CA ASN A 45 11.23 2.36 8.50
C ASN A 45 11.32 1.58 7.18
N LYS A 46 11.96 2.18 6.19
CA LYS A 46 12.12 1.56 4.87
C LYS A 46 12.82 0.20 4.93
N LYS A 47 13.67 -0.01 5.93
CA LYS A 47 14.37 -1.29 6.13
C LYS A 47 13.44 -2.44 6.49
N HIS A 48 12.24 -2.14 6.99
CA HIS A 48 11.29 -3.15 7.48
C HIS A 48 10.13 -3.39 6.51
N ILE A 49 10.23 -2.87 5.29
CA ILE A 49 9.20 -3.10 4.27
C ILE A 49 9.81 -3.78 3.05
N GLN A 50 8.96 -4.48 2.31
CA GLN A 50 9.31 -5.05 1.02
C GLN A 50 8.37 -4.47 -0.03
N ILE A 51 8.91 -3.90 -1.10
CA ILE A 51 8.09 -3.40 -2.20
C ILE A 51 7.61 -4.61 -3.01
N ILE A 52 6.30 -4.73 -3.16
CA ILE A 52 5.70 -5.85 -3.88
C ILE A 52 5.11 -5.43 -5.22
N LYS A 53 4.86 -4.13 -5.42
CA LYS A 53 4.45 -3.59 -6.71
C LYS A 53 5.06 -2.21 -6.87
N LYS A 54 6.02 -2.08 -7.78
CA LYS A 54 6.69 -0.80 -8.05
C LYS A 54 5.84 0.13 -8.89
N MET A 55 5.03 -0.42 -9.78
CA MET A 55 4.21 0.39 -10.68
C MET A 55 3.12 1.09 -9.88
N GLN A 56 3.08 2.41 -9.99
CA GLN A 56 2.08 3.24 -9.34
C GLN A 56 0.85 3.34 -10.22
N GLU A 57 -0.33 3.33 -9.61
CA GLU A 57 -1.55 3.62 -10.34
C GLU A 57 -1.65 5.15 -10.44
N PRO A 58 -1.64 5.72 -11.66
CA PRO A 58 -1.49 7.18 -11.81
C PRO A 58 -2.59 8.02 -11.16
N VAL A 59 -3.85 7.60 -11.33
CA VAL A 59 -4.99 8.38 -10.84
C VAL A 59 -5.02 8.36 -9.32
N LEU A 60 -4.88 7.18 -8.72
CA LEU A 60 -4.91 7.05 -7.27
C LEU A 60 -3.71 7.74 -6.62
N THR A 61 -2.53 7.59 -7.20
CA THR A 61 -1.31 8.22 -6.70
C THR A 61 -1.45 9.73 -6.69
N GLU A 62 -1.99 10.33 -7.76
CA GLU A 62 -2.20 11.76 -7.83
C GLU A 62 -3.24 12.23 -6.81
N LYS A 63 -4.33 11.47 -6.64
CA LYS A 63 -5.34 11.79 -5.61
C LYS A 63 -4.72 11.78 -4.21
N MET A 64 -3.86 10.82 -3.92
CA MET A 64 -3.20 10.76 -2.62
C MET A 64 -2.30 11.96 -2.40
N LYS A 65 -1.55 12.39 -3.41
CA LYS A 65 -0.68 13.55 -3.32
C LYS A 65 -1.48 14.83 -3.09
N GLN A 66 -2.69 14.90 -3.63
CA GLN A 66 -3.57 16.06 -3.48
C GLN A 66 -4.45 15.98 -2.23
N GLY A 67 -4.36 14.91 -1.46
CA GLY A 67 -5.21 14.72 -0.29
C GLY A 67 -6.66 14.42 -0.64
N MET A 68 -6.93 13.89 -1.84
CA MET A 68 -8.28 13.64 -2.36
C MET A 68 -8.64 12.17 -2.41
N ALA A 69 -7.75 11.27 -2.05
CA ALA A 69 -8.04 9.85 -2.00
C ALA A 69 -8.84 9.50 -0.75
N ASP A 70 -9.67 8.46 -0.82
CA ASP A 70 -10.40 7.97 0.33
C ASP A 70 -10.01 6.51 0.65
N ASP A 71 -10.41 6.06 1.84
CA ASP A 71 -10.08 4.72 2.32
C ASP A 71 -10.68 3.62 1.45
N LEU A 72 -11.88 3.86 0.90
CA LEU A 72 -12.53 2.88 0.03
C LEU A 72 -11.73 2.66 -1.26
N GLU A 73 -11.26 3.73 -1.88
CA GLU A 73 -10.43 3.63 -3.08
C GLU A 73 -9.16 2.81 -2.82
N ILE A 74 -8.52 3.06 -1.68
CA ILE A 74 -7.31 2.35 -1.29
C ILE A 74 -7.60 0.87 -1.07
N ARG A 75 -8.66 0.57 -0.33
CA ARG A 75 -9.07 -0.80 -0.04
C ARG A 75 -9.37 -1.57 -1.33
N MET A 76 -10.10 -0.95 -2.25
CA MET A 76 -10.47 -1.59 -3.52
C MET A 76 -9.25 -1.81 -4.41
N TYR A 77 -8.31 -0.88 -4.42
CA TYR A 77 -7.08 -1.04 -5.20
C TYR A 77 -6.28 -2.25 -4.70
N ILE A 78 -6.10 -2.38 -3.40
CA ILE A 78 -5.37 -3.50 -2.82
C ILE A 78 -6.13 -4.81 -3.06
N LYS A 79 -7.44 -4.81 -2.90
CA LYS A 79 -8.28 -5.99 -3.16
C LYS A 79 -8.14 -6.45 -4.60
N ASN A 80 -8.21 -5.54 -5.55
CA ASN A 80 -8.07 -5.87 -6.96
C ASN A 80 -6.69 -6.46 -7.26
N TRP A 81 -5.65 -5.93 -6.63
CA TRP A 81 -4.31 -6.47 -6.78
C TRP A 81 -4.25 -7.92 -6.27
N HIS A 82 -4.83 -8.21 -5.11
CA HIS A 82 -4.89 -9.56 -4.56
C HIS A 82 -5.62 -10.52 -5.49
N GLU A 83 -6.76 -10.11 -6.03
CA GLU A 83 -7.53 -10.95 -6.95
C GLU A 83 -6.73 -11.30 -8.21
N LYS A 84 -5.98 -10.34 -8.74
CA LYS A 84 -5.12 -10.59 -9.90
C LYS A 84 -4.01 -11.60 -9.58
N GLN A 85 -3.46 -11.55 -8.38
CA GLN A 85 -2.44 -12.50 -7.96
C GLN A 85 -3.02 -13.91 -7.82
N GLU A 86 -4.22 -14.05 -7.28
CA GLU A 86 -4.90 -15.34 -7.16
C GLU A 86 -5.16 -15.96 -8.54
N VAL A 87 -5.63 -15.18 -9.49
CA VAL A 87 -5.86 -15.65 -10.86
C VAL A 87 -4.55 -16.12 -11.50
N ALA A 88 -3.47 -15.38 -11.32
CA ALA A 88 -2.16 -15.75 -11.83
C ALA A 88 -1.69 -17.10 -11.22
N ASN A 89 -1.92 -17.29 -9.93
CA ASN A 89 -1.54 -18.52 -9.24
C ASN A 89 -2.35 -19.73 -9.73
N VAL A 90 -3.63 -19.53 -10.01
CA VAL A 90 -4.51 -20.61 -10.50
C VAL A 90 -4.07 -21.07 -11.89
N LYS A 91 -3.54 -20.18 -12.70
CA LYS A 91 -3.10 -20.52 -14.05
C LYS A 91 -1.76 -21.24 -14.10
N SER A 92 -0.99 -21.14 -13.05
CA SER A 92 0.30 -21.84 -12.98
C SER A 92 0.15 -23.28 -12.46
#